data_3296a6c5ea05263ff75ba36a8fb44861
#
_entry.id   3296a6c5ea05263ff75ba36a8fb44861
#
_cell.length_a   1.000
_cell.length_b   1.000
_cell.length_c   1.000
_cell.angle_alpha   90.00
_cell.angle_beta   90.00
_cell.angle_gamma   90.00
#
_symmetry.space_group_name_H-M   'P 1'
#
loop_
_entity.id
_entity.type
_entity.pdbx_description
1 polymer ?
#
loop_
_entity_poly.entity_id
_entity_poly.type
_entity_poly.pdbx_seq_one_letter_code
_entity_poly.pdbx_strand_id
1 'polypeptide(L)'
;SDLKKQAFAESGPHEWSEPADLWGTSPLPNFPPDCLPPEIAPYVLDQADRAGVDPAQVALNCYVACAGLIRVGINLQMQEDSGEDGRTWREKPILWGAVVGDPSTGKGPALDIALHKFYKIAAALRAKDESLWEQYDKDSKIYEKRMQSWYVEQAKTPTGLMEPSAPTKPPRERLWTDDVTKEV
;
A
#
# COMPACT_ATOMS: atom_id res chain seq x y z
N SER A 1 13.01 -38.98 31.39
CA SER A 1 13.51 -38.04 32.42
C SER A 1 15.02 -37.93 32.41
N ASP A 2 15.75 -38.97 32.01
CA ASP A 2 17.24 -39.02 32.11
C ASP A 2 17.93 -38.32 30.93
N LEU A 3 17.34 -38.28 29.75
CA LEU A 3 17.89 -37.59 28.59
C LEU A 3 18.01 -36.07 28.78
N LYS A 4 17.08 -35.45 29.55
CA LYS A 4 17.17 -34.01 29.88
C LYS A 4 18.25 -33.72 30.91
N LYS A 5 18.57 -34.68 31.80
CA LYS A 5 19.67 -34.52 32.76
C LYS A 5 21.03 -34.71 32.13
N GLN A 6 21.16 -35.60 31.13
CA GLN A 6 22.41 -35.76 30.38
C GLN A 6 22.72 -34.53 29.51
N ALA A 7 21.74 -33.95 28.83
CA ALA A 7 21.95 -32.73 28.04
C ALA A 7 22.38 -31.51 28.87
N PHE A 8 22.01 -31.45 30.14
CA PHE A 8 22.44 -30.37 31.06
C PHE A 8 23.82 -30.61 31.69
N ALA A 9 24.28 -31.90 31.77
CA ALA A 9 25.57 -32.25 32.33
C ALA A 9 26.72 -32.12 31.30
N GLU A 10 26.44 -32.15 30.02
CA GLU A 10 27.43 -31.99 28.95
C GLU A 10 27.72 -30.53 28.55
N SER A 11 26.91 -29.58 28.97
CA SER A 11 27.24 -28.16 28.87
C SER A 11 28.15 -27.79 30.05
N GLY A 12 29.45 -27.76 29.83
CA GLY A 12 30.40 -27.14 30.77
C GLY A 12 29.97 -25.76 31.20
N PRO A 13 30.64 -25.12 32.15
CA PRO A 13 30.26 -23.80 32.59
C PRO A 13 30.13 -22.88 31.36
N HIS A 14 28.90 -22.46 31.11
CA HIS A 14 28.58 -21.58 29.97
C HIS A 14 29.27 -20.27 30.29
N GLU A 15 30.44 -20.06 29.66
CA GLU A 15 31.10 -18.75 29.68
C GLU A 15 30.20 -17.79 28.95
N TRP A 16 29.47 -16.99 29.69
CA TRP A 16 28.69 -15.91 29.11
C TRP A 16 29.65 -14.95 28.41
N SER A 17 29.40 -14.65 27.16
CA SER A 17 30.09 -13.56 26.48
C SER A 17 29.87 -12.25 27.25
N GLU A 18 30.84 -11.35 27.18
CA GLU A 18 30.69 -10.01 27.77
C GLU A 18 29.35 -9.40 27.35
N PRO A 19 28.61 -8.74 28.26
CA PRO A 19 27.36 -8.10 27.91
C PRO A 19 27.55 -7.13 26.75
N ALA A 20 26.75 -7.27 25.70
CA ALA A 20 26.78 -6.32 24.59
C ALA A 20 26.39 -4.92 25.10
N ASP A 21 27.18 -3.91 24.75
CA ASP A 21 26.80 -2.54 24.98
C ASP A 21 25.60 -2.17 24.10
N LEU A 22 24.41 -2.22 24.67
CA LEU A 22 23.16 -1.89 23.98
C LEU A 22 23.04 -0.40 23.60
N TRP A 23 23.89 0.45 24.18
CA TRP A 23 23.92 1.88 23.96
C TRP A 23 25.12 2.33 23.13
N GLY A 24 25.98 1.40 22.77
CA GLY A 24 27.12 1.64 21.90
C GLY A 24 26.69 1.98 20.49
N THR A 25 27.32 2.97 19.89
CA THR A 25 27.12 3.30 18.49
C THR A 25 27.91 2.34 17.61
N SER A 26 27.21 1.36 17.00
CA SER A 26 27.82 0.55 15.95
C SER A 26 27.90 1.36 14.66
N PRO A 27 29.02 1.33 13.92
CA PRO A 27 29.07 1.96 12.62
C PRO A 27 28.05 1.32 11.68
N LEU A 28 27.21 2.15 11.08
CA LEU A 28 26.22 1.66 10.10
C LEU A 28 26.94 1.19 8.83
N PRO A 29 26.57 0.04 8.27
CA PRO A 29 27.11 -0.40 6.99
C PRO A 29 26.67 0.56 5.88
N ASN A 30 27.52 0.74 4.88
CA ASN A 30 27.14 1.47 3.68
C ASN A 30 25.98 0.77 2.96
N PHE A 31 25.06 1.57 2.42
CA PHE A 31 23.95 1.04 1.63
C PHE A 31 24.50 0.31 0.39
N PRO A 32 24.16 -0.99 0.18
CA PRO A 32 24.58 -1.77 -0.98
C PRO A 32 23.70 -1.44 -2.20
N PRO A 33 24.21 -0.72 -3.23
CA PRO A 33 23.40 -0.35 -4.40
C PRO A 33 22.85 -1.55 -5.17
N ASP A 34 23.58 -2.67 -5.11
CA ASP A 34 23.25 -3.91 -5.83
C ASP A 34 21.96 -4.59 -5.37
N CYS A 35 21.43 -4.19 -4.20
CA CYS A 35 20.12 -4.66 -3.73
C CYS A 35 18.95 -4.01 -4.46
N LEU A 36 19.19 -2.95 -5.25
CA LEU A 36 18.14 -2.24 -5.98
C LEU A 36 17.98 -2.80 -7.40
N PRO A 37 16.73 -2.94 -7.88
CA PRO A 37 16.49 -3.17 -9.30
C PRO A 37 17.14 -2.08 -10.16
N PRO A 38 17.72 -2.44 -11.33
CA PRO A 38 18.43 -1.49 -12.17
C PRO A 38 17.56 -0.34 -12.68
N GLU A 39 16.23 -0.53 -12.72
CA GLU A 39 15.25 0.48 -13.13
C GLU A 39 15.11 1.61 -12.13
N ILE A 40 15.25 1.34 -10.82
CA ILE A 40 15.07 2.33 -9.76
C ILE A 40 16.37 2.79 -9.12
N ALA A 41 17.45 2.01 -9.22
CA ALA A 41 18.73 2.32 -8.59
C ALA A 41 19.26 3.72 -8.97
N PRO A 42 19.31 4.13 -10.26
CA PRO A 42 19.80 5.45 -10.63
C PRO A 42 18.96 6.58 -10.01
N TYR A 43 17.64 6.39 -9.94
CA TYR A 43 16.75 7.39 -9.35
C TYR A 43 16.99 7.53 -7.83
N VAL A 44 17.07 6.41 -7.11
CA VAL A 44 17.29 6.41 -5.66
C VAL A 44 18.61 7.08 -5.31
N LEU A 45 19.68 6.71 -6.00
CA LEU A 45 21.02 7.24 -5.72
C LEU A 45 21.14 8.73 -6.06
N ASP A 46 20.66 9.17 -7.24
CA ASP A 46 20.67 10.57 -7.64
C ASP A 46 19.85 11.46 -6.69
N GLN A 47 18.65 10.98 -6.31
CA GLN A 47 17.79 11.77 -5.42
C GLN A 47 18.29 11.80 -3.98
N ALA A 48 18.88 10.72 -3.49
CA ALA A 48 19.50 10.68 -2.16
C ALA A 48 20.69 11.64 -2.07
N ASP A 49 21.53 11.65 -3.09
CA ASP A 49 22.70 12.56 -3.19
C ASP A 49 22.24 14.03 -3.22
N ARG A 50 21.25 14.37 -4.08
CA ARG A 50 20.70 15.74 -4.18
C ARG A 50 20.08 16.24 -2.89
N ALA A 51 19.42 15.37 -2.15
CA ALA A 51 18.74 15.71 -0.90
C ALA A 51 19.65 15.62 0.33
N GLY A 52 20.86 15.07 0.19
CA GLY A 52 21.78 14.83 1.30
C GLY A 52 21.21 13.86 2.34
N VAL A 53 20.47 12.84 1.89
CA VAL A 53 19.84 11.82 2.75
C VAL A 53 20.43 10.44 2.47
N ASP A 54 20.27 9.51 3.43
CA ASP A 54 20.71 8.14 3.24
C ASP A 54 19.92 7.44 2.10
N PRO A 55 20.59 6.85 1.09
CA PRO A 55 19.94 6.11 0.02
C PRO A 55 19.02 4.98 0.51
N ALA A 56 19.33 4.35 1.65
CA ALA A 56 18.49 3.32 2.24
C ALA A 56 17.09 3.83 2.59
N GLN A 57 16.97 5.08 3.07
CA GLN A 57 15.67 5.68 3.39
C GLN A 57 14.84 5.91 2.13
N VAL A 58 15.47 6.43 1.07
CA VAL A 58 14.78 6.65 -0.22
C VAL A 58 14.38 5.31 -0.83
N ALA A 59 15.28 4.31 -0.81
CA ALA A 59 15.01 2.97 -1.30
C ALA A 59 13.82 2.31 -0.61
N LEU A 60 13.80 2.29 0.72
CA LEU A 60 12.70 1.72 1.50
C LEU A 60 11.37 2.38 1.14
N ASN A 61 11.33 3.72 1.12
CA ASN A 61 10.12 4.47 0.79
C ASN A 61 9.66 4.19 -0.65
N CYS A 62 10.58 4.05 -1.62
CA CYS A 62 10.26 3.66 -2.99
C CYS A 62 9.66 2.25 -3.06
N TYR A 63 10.23 1.28 -2.35
CA TYR A 63 9.69 -0.09 -2.32
C TYR A 63 8.28 -0.13 -1.74
N VAL A 64 8.04 0.52 -0.61
CA VAL A 64 6.71 0.58 0.02
C VAL A 64 5.70 1.26 -0.92
N ALA A 65 6.10 2.36 -1.55
CA ALA A 65 5.26 3.07 -2.49
C ALA A 65 4.92 2.22 -3.74
N CYS A 66 5.90 1.51 -4.31
CA CYS A 66 5.68 0.59 -5.44
C CYS A 66 4.76 -0.57 -5.04
N ALA A 67 4.95 -1.16 -3.85
CA ALA A 67 4.08 -2.22 -3.35
C ALA A 67 2.62 -1.76 -3.24
N GLY A 68 2.38 -0.52 -2.81
CA GLY A 68 1.04 0.08 -2.74
C GLY A 68 0.35 0.25 -4.09
N LEU A 69 1.10 0.27 -5.21
CA LEU A 69 0.52 0.33 -6.56
C LEU A 69 0.14 -1.03 -7.13
N ILE A 70 0.59 -2.12 -6.52
CA ILE A 70 0.28 -3.46 -7.02
C ILE A 70 -1.22 -3.72 -6.81
N ARG A 71 -1.90 -4.09 -7.89
CA ARG A 71 -3.34 -4.35 -7.85
C ARG A 71 -3.71 -5.40 -6.81
N VAL A 72 -4.80 -5.17 -6.09
CA VAL A 72 -5.34 -6.09 -5.06
C VAL A 72 -5.58 -7.51 -5.59
N GLY A 73 -5.80 -7.67 -6.90
CA GLY A 73 -5.97 -8.97 -7.55
C GLY A 73 -4.68 -9.75 -7.81
N ILE A 74 -3.50 -9.12 -7.61
CA ILE A 74 -2.21 -9.80 -7.77
C ILE A 74 -1.83 -10.41 -6.44
N ASN A 75 -1.53 -11.71 -6.45
CA ASN A 75 -1.07 -12.45 -5.29
C ASN A 75 0.28 -13.11 -5.62
N LEU A 76 1.15 -13.17 -4.63
CA LEU A 76 2.36 -13.98 -4.66
C LEU A 76 1.99 -15.41 -4.27
N GLN A 77 2.35 -16.36 -5.10
CA GLN A 77 2.25 -17.78 -4.78
C GLN A 77 3.56 -18.21 -4.13
N MET A 78 3.53 -18.46 -2.83
CA MET A 78 4.73 -18.77 -2.04
C MET A 78 5.17 -20.21 -2.20
N GLN A 79 4.29 -21.10 -2.64
CA GLN A 79 4.56 -22.53 -2.79
C GLN A 79 3.85 -23.06 -4.03
N GLU A 80 4.53 -23.92 -4.80
CA GLU A 80 3.89 -24.65 -5.90
C GLU A 80 2.79 -25.57 -5.35
N ASP A 81 1.71 -25.74 -6.13
CA ASP A 81 0.61 -26.62 -5.77
C ASP A 81 1.14 -28.06 -5.63
N SER A 82 1.28 -28.55 -4.40
CA SER A 82 1.65 -29.95 -4.11
C SER A 82 0.44 -30.89 -4.18
N GLY A 83 -0.45 -30.65 -5.05
CA GLY A 83 -1.35 -31.58 -5.76
C GLY A 83 -2.48 -32.26 -5.00
N GLU A 84 -2.44 -32.61 -3.74
CA GLU A 84 -3.51 -33.40 -3.14
C GLU A 84 -4.51 -32.62 -2.27
N ASP A 85 -4.11 -31.53 -1.65
CA ASP A 85 -4.97 -30.79 -0.72
C ASP A 85 -5.52 -29.46 -1.30
N GLY A 86 -5.13 -29.04 -2.47
CA GLY A 86 -5.61 -27.80 -3.14
C GLY A 86 -5.34 -26.51 -2.36
N ARG A 87 -4.48 -26.54 -1.34
CA ARG A 87 -4.15 -25.40 -0.50
C ARG A 87 -2.91 -24.69 -1.04
N THR A 88 -3.11 -23.76 -1.93
CA THR A 88 -2.05 -22.86 -2.38
C THR A 88 -1.90 -21.71 -1.40
N TRP A 89 -0.71 -21.55 -0.82
CA TRP A 89 -0.41 -20.38 -0.01
C TRP A 89 -0.18 -19.16 -0.90
N ARG A 90 -1.09 -18.22 -0.83
CA ARG A 90 -1.04 -16.96 -1.59
C ARG A 90 -1.02 -15.79 -0.63
N GLU A 91 -0.07 -14.89 -0.84
CA GLU A 91 0.06 -13.65 -0.07
C GLU A 91 -0.08 -12.43 -0.96
N LYS A 92 -0.59 -11.36 -0.41
CA LYS A 92 -0.62 -10.07 -1.10
C LYS A 92 0.76 -9.39 -0.98
N PRO A 93 1.27 -8.76 -2.04
CA PRO A 93 2.55 -8.06 -2.00
C PRO A 93 2.42 -6.71 -1.27
N ILE A 94 2.03 -6.76 0.01
CA ILE A 94 1.87 -5.58 0.86
C ILE A 94 3.15 -5.43 1.68
N LEU A 95 3.80 -4.27 1.55
CA LEU A 95 4.97 -3.92 2.33
C LEU A 95 4.63 -2.80 3.33
N TRP A 96 5.14 -2.98 4.55
CA TRP A 96 5.14 -1.97 5.59
C TRP A 96 6.57 -1.54 5.83
N GLY A 97 6.80 -0.23 5.91
CA GLY A 97 8.12 0.33 6.17
C GLY A 97 8.06 1.39 7.24
N ALA A 98 9.09 1.45 8.07
CA ALA A 98 9.28 2.52 9.03
C ALA A 98 10.73 3.00 8.99
N VAL A 99 10.92 4.31 8.94
CA VAL A 99 12.23 4.95 9.04
C VAL A 99 12.35 5.58 10.43
N VAL A 100 13.27 5.06 11.23
CA VAL A 100 13.56 5.56 12.57
C VAL A 100 14.93 6.25 12.54
N GLY A 101 15.04 7.39 13.17
CA GLY A 101 16.29 8.15 13.24
C GLY A 101 16.11 9.41 14.07
N ASP A 102 17.22 10.06 14.38
CA ASP A 102 17.23 11.29 15.14
C ASP A 102 16.44 12.43 14.46
N PRO A 103 16.05 13.47 15.20
CA PRO A 103 15.51 14.68 14.61
C PRO A 103 16.45 15.23 13.52
N SER A 104 15.90 15.77 12.45
CA SER A 104 16.63 16.40 11.34
C SER A 104 17.48 15.48 10.47
N THR A 105 17.27 14.15 10.50
CA THR A 105 17.97 13.18 9.62
C THR A 105 17.38 13.04 8.22
N GLY A 106 16.54 13.98 7.76
CA GLY A 106 16.03 13.99 6.40
C GLY A 106 14.90 13.00 6.10
N LYS A 107 14.26 12.42 7.12
CA LYS A 107 13.16 11.44 6.93
C LYS A 107 12.00 11.96 6.07
N GLY A 108 11.57 13.20 6.30
CA GLY A 108 10.52 13.85 5.51
C GLY A 108 10.90 14.00 4.03
N PRO A 109 12.02 14.65 3.70
CA PRO A 109 12.52 14.74 2.32
C PRO A 109 12.65 13.37 1.63
N ALA A 110 13.17 12.34 2.31
CA ALA A 110 13.29 11.00 1.75
C ALA A 110 11.91 10.37 1.41
N LEU A 111 10.90 10.61 2.23
CA LEU A 111 9.53 10.19 1.96
C LEU A 111 8.92 10.96 0.78
N ASP A 112 9.08 12.29 0.76
CA ASP A 112 8.55 13.13 -0.30
C ASP A 112 9.14 12.80 -1.68
N ILE A 113 10.44 12.46 -1.74
CA ILE A 113 11.09 11.97 -2.96
C ILE A 113 10.36 10.75 -3.52
N ALA A 114 10.11 9.75 -2.68
CA ALA A 114 9.43 8.54 -3.10
C ALA A 114 7.98 8.80 -3.52
N LEU A 115 7.24 9.62 -2.76
CA LEU A 115 5.80 9.84 -2.98
C LEU A 115 5.48 10.92 -4.03
N HIS A 116 6.43 11.77 -4.40
CA HIS A 116 6.16 12.89 -5.31
C HIS A 116 5.45 12.51 -6.62
N LYS A 117 5.87 11.41 -7.25
CA LYS A 117 5.24 10.92 -8.48
C LYS A 117 3.84 10.38 -8.23
N PHE A 118 3.63 9.76 -7.09
CA PHE A 118 2.33 9.22 -6.68
C PHE A 118 1.33 10.33 -6.39
N TYR A 119 1.75 11.42 -5.77
CA TYR A 119 0.89 12.60 -5.57
C TYR A 119 0.38 13.17 -6.90
N LYS A 120 1.24 13.22 -7.93
CA LYS A 120 0.82 13.67 -9.27
C LYS A 120 -0.19 12.72 -9.91
N ILE A 121 0.04 11.41 -9.83
CA ILE A 121 -0.88 10.40 -10.35
C ILE A 121 -2.22 10.47 -9.62
N ALA A 122 -2.19 10.56 -8.30
CA ALA A 122 -3.42 10.66 -7.51
C ALA A 122 -4.19 11.95 -7.76
N ALA A 123 -3.50 13.08 -7.96
CA ALA A 123 -4.17 14.32 -8.33
C ALA A 123 -4.89 14.20 -9.68
N ALA A 124 -4.26 13.55 -10.66
CA ALA A 124 -4.87 13.30 -11.97
C ALA A 124 -6.08 12.34 -11.88
N LEU A 125 -5.99 11.28 -11.05
CA LEU A 125 -7.11 10.36 -10.80
C LEU A 125 -8.26 11.08 -10.08
N ARG A 126 -7.97 11.89 -9.05
CA ARG A 126 -8.99 12.68 -8.34
C ARG A 126 -9.73 13.63 -9.29
N ALA A 127 -8.99 14.34 -10.16
CA ALA A 127 -9.61 15.24 -11.12
C ALA A 127 -10.54 14.50 -12.11
N LYS A 128 -10.13 13.30 -12.54
CA LYS A 128 -10.96 12.42 -13.37
C LYS A 128 -12.21 11.94 -12.62
N ASP A 129 -12.03 11.48 -11.39
CA ASP A 129 -13.13 11.02 -10.54
C ASP A 129 -14.12 12.16 -10.28
N GLU A 130 -13.65 13.36 -9.97
CA GLU A 130 -14.50 14.51 -9.69
C GLU A 130 -15.42 14.82 -10.86
N SER A 131 -14.89 14.79 -12.10
CA SER A 131 -15.69 14.99 -13.31
C SER A 131 -16.76 13.91 -13.51
N LEU A 132 -16.44 12.63 -13.21
CA LEU A 132 -17.38 11.52 -13.30
C LEU A 132 -18.48 11.62 -12.24
N TRP A 133 -18.13 12.07 -11.03
CA TRP A 133 -19.10 12.27 -9.95
C TRP A 133 -20.01 13.47 -10.22
N GLU A 134 -19.50 14.56 -10.78
CA GLU A 134 -20.33 15.68 -11.22
C GLU A 134 -21.34 15.27 -12.30
N GLN A 135 -20.91 14.42 -13.24
CA GLN A 135 -21.79 13.86 -14.26
C GLN A 135 -22.88 12.99 -13.62
N TYR A 136 -22.48 12.08 -12.72
CA TYR A 136 -23.40 11.22 -12.00
C TYR A 136 -24.43 12.00 -11.18
N ASP A 137 -24.02 13.08 -10.51
CA ASP A 137 -24.94 13.94 -9.75
C ASP A 137 -25.97 14.65 -10.66
N LYS A 138 -25.55 15.08 -11.86
CA LYS A 138 -26.46 15.63 -12.86
C LYS A 138 -27.46 14.58 -13.36
N ASP A 139 -26.97 13.41 -13.70
CA ASP A 139 -27.79 12.31 -14.18
C ASP A 139 -28.76 11.79 -13.09
N SER A 140 -28.32 11.74 -11.84
CA SER A 140 -29.17 11.39 -10.69
C SER A 140 -30.33 12.37 -10.50
N LYS A 141 -30.09 13.67 -10.60
CA LYS A 141 -31.14 14.69 -10.52
C LYS A 141 -32.13 14.59 -11.69
N ILE A 142 -31.66 14.24 -12.89
CA ILE A 142 -32.52 14.01 -14.05
C ILE A 142 -33.37 12.74 -13.83
N TYR A 143 -32.74 11.68 -13.32
CA TYR A 143 -33.42 10.43 -13.01
C TYR A 143 -34.52 10.63 -11.97
N GLU A 144 -34.27 11.34 -10.87
CA GLU A 144 -35.26 11.65 -9.86
C GLU A 144 -36.49 12.37 -10.45
N LYS A 145 -36.26 13.37 -11.29
CA LYS A 145 -37.36 14.08 -11.99
C LYS A 145 -38.16 13.16 -12.91
N ARG A 146 -37.47 12.30 -13.67
CA ARG A 146 -38.12 11.31 -14.55
C ARG A 146 -38.94 10.30 -13.75
N MET A 147 -38.42 9.84 -12.60
CA MET A 147 -39.12 8.95 -11.71
C MET A 147 -40.40 9.59 -11.16
N GLN A 148 -40.34 10.84 -10.72
CA GLN A 148 -41.51 11.58 -10.27
C GLN A 148 -42.57 11.69 -11.37
N SER A 149 -42.17 12.04 -12.59
CA SER A 149 -43.10 12.10 -13.74
C SER A 149 -43.68 10.72 -14.06
N TRP A 150 -42.87 9.68 -14.02
CA TRP A 150 -43.30 8.31 -14.26
C TRP A 150 -44.34 7.83 -13.25
N TYR A 151 -44.15 8.10 -11.95
CA TYR A 151 -45.12 7.77 -10.91
C TYR A 151 -46.46 8.47 -11.15
N VAL A 152 -46.45 9.74 -11.57
CA VAL A 152 -47.65 10.50 -11.84
C VAL A 152 -48.38 9.97 -13.07
N GLU A 153 -47.67 9.58 -14.11
CA GLU A 153 -48.24 8.98 -15.32
C GLU A 153 -48.76 7.57 -15.07
N GLN A 154 -48.02 6.75 -14.36
CA GLN A 154 -48.41 5.39 -14.00
C GLN A 154 -49.70 5.35 -13.17
N ALA A 155 -49.87 6.35 -12.27
CA ALA A 155 -51.11 6.48 -11.51
C ALA A 155 -52.34 6.81 -12.40
N LYS A 156 -52.14 7.44 -13.54
CA LYS A 156 -53.20 7.76 -14.53
C LYS A 156 -53.46 6.66 -15.53
N THR A 157 -52.39 5.94 -15.93
CA THR A 157 -52.50 4.92 -16.99
C THR A 157 -51.62 3.72 -16.61
N PRO A 158 -52.18 2.68 -15.95
CA PRO A 158 -51.37 1.61 -15.33
C PRO A 158 -50.68 0.65 -16.33
N THR A 159 -50.75 0.86 -17.64
CA THR A 159 -50.31 -0.13 -18.61
C THR A 159 -49.17 0.38 -19.50
N GLY A 160 -47.99 -0.21 -19.36
CA GLY A 160 -46.96 -0.20 -20.41
C GLY A 160 -45.89 0.88 -20.33
N LEU A 161 -45.84 1.70 -19.25
CA LEU A 161 -44.73 2.69 -19.08
C LEU A 161 -43.45 2.01 -18.59
N MET A 162 -42.40 2.15 -19.36
CA MET A 162 -41.08 1.63 -19.01
C MET A 162 -40.47 2.47 -17.86
N GLU A 163 -40.04 1.80 -16.81
CA GLU A 163 -39.38 2.46 -15.67
C GLU A 163 -38.04 3.11 -16.10
N PRO A 164 -37.78 4.37 -15.69
CA PRO A 164 -36.50 4.99 -15.98
C PRO A 164 -35.32 4.22 -15.37
N SER A 165 -34.25 4.02 -16.13
CA SER A 165 -33.05 3.35 -15.61
C SER A 165 -32.25 4.28 -14.70
N ALA A 166 -31.82 3.75 -13.56
CA ALA A 166 -30.97 4.49 -12.63
C ALA A 166 -29.54 4.68 -13.21
N PRO A 167 -28.92 5.85 -13.00
CA PRO A 167 -27.54 6.06 -13.41
C PRO A 167 -26.58 5.16 -12.64
N THR A 168 -25.54 4.67 -13.32
CA THR A 168 -24.54 3.80 -12.69
C THR A 168 -23.58 4.67 -11.86
N LYS A 169 -23.45 4.35 -10.58
CA LYS A 169 -22.55 5.05 -9.65
C LYS A 169 -21.10 4.82 -10.08
N PRO A 170 -20.30 5.89 -10.31
CA PRO A 170 -18.91 5.74 -10.69
C PRO A 170 -18.08 5.16 -9.54
N PRO A 171 -17.07 4.31 -9.83
CA PRO A 171 -16.13 3.86 -8.82
C PRO A 171 -15.28 5.03 -8.33
N ARG A 172 -14.85 5.00 -7.06
CA ARG A 172 -13.81 5.90 -6.55
C ARG A 172 -12.48 5.17 -6.58
N GLU A 173 -11.59 5.63 -7.44
CA GLU A 173 -10.21 5.14 -7.46
C GLU A 173 -9.37 5.95 -6.47
N ARG A 174 -8.92 5.32 -5.38
CA ARG A 174 -8.03 5.94 -4.39
C ARG A 174 -6.71 5.20 -4.35
N LEU A 175 -5.59 5.92 -4.42
CA LEU A 175 -4.26 5.35 -4.25
C LEU A 175 -3.86 5.23 -2.77
N TRP A 176 -4.39 6.09 -1.92
CA TRP A 176 -4.18 6.04 -0.46
C TRP A 176 -5.38 6.63 0.27
N THR A 177 -5.46 6.37 1.55
CA THR A 177 -6.43 6.99 2.45
C THR A 177 -5.70 7.74 3.55
N ASP A 178 -6.13 8.97 3.84
CA ASP A 178 -5.60 9.78 4.94
C ASP A 178 -6.29 9.42 6.26
N ASP A 179 -7.39 8.69 6.22
CA ASP A 179 -8.20 8.37 7.39
C ASP A 179 -8.70 6.93 7.34
N VAL A 180 -7.94 6.05 7.97
CA VAL A 180 -8.24 4.61 8.05
C VAL A 180 -9.47 4.32 8.93
N THR A 181 -9.91 5.30 9.75
CA THR A 181 -10.96 5.11 10.73
C THR A 181 -12.37 5.32 10.18
N LYS A 182 -12.51 5.89 8.99
CA LYS A 182 -13.83 6.22 8.39
C LYS A 182 -14.40 5.17 7.45
N GLU A 183 -13.72 4.06 7.21
CA GLU A 183 -14.13 3.03 6.23
C GLU A 183 -14.38 1.65 6.87
N VAL A 184 -14.90 1.62 8.10
CA VAL A 184 -15.39 0.39 8.73
C VAL A 184 -16.91 0.40 8.71
#